data_a50a4d853e177201936ef7fa72cc9f9d
#
_entry.id   a50a4d853e177201936ef7fa72cc9f9d
#
_cell.length_a   1.000
_cell.length_b   1.000
_cell.length_c   1.000
_cell.angle_alpha   90.00
_cell.angle_beta   90.00
_cell.angle_gamma   90.00
#
_symmetry.space_group_name_H-M   'P 1'
#
loop_
_entity.id
_entity.type
_entity.pdbx_description
1 polymer ?
#
loop_
_entity_poly.entity_id
_entity_poly.type
_entity_poly.pdbx_seq_one_letter_code
_entity_poly.pdbx_strand_id
1 'polypeptide(L)'
;TGTGVLYGKHTLLATLAPTAFGGGMVLDACAQETLYKDSPARFEAGTPNIAGVIGLGAAVNFINTIGLSTLREHEQSLIAYTIRRLTETFGDALTIIGTTDIEQKSGIISFTLEGVHPHDTAHLLGEQGICVRAGLRCAAPLHDALDLSATTRISLSVYNTEEDIEKLIVELKKIRTLF
;
A
#
# COMPACT_ATOMS: atom_id res chain seq x y z
N THR A 1 -5.02 9.03 5.68
CA THR A 1 -4.16 10.18 5.37
C THR A 1 -4.08 11.13 6.55
N GLY A 2 -2.88 11.64 6.84
CA GLY A 2 -2.65 12.59 7.92
C GLY A 2 -2.55 11.99 9.32
N THR A 3 -2.54 10.66 9.46
CA THR A 3 -2.36 9.97 10.75
C THR A 3 -1.39 8.82 10.58
N GLY A 4 -0.41 8.73 11.48
CA GLY A 4 0.58 7.66 11.50
C GLY A 4 0.90 7.26 12.93
N VAL A 5 1.45 6.07 13.10
CA VAL A 5 1.88 5.52 14.42
C VAL A 5 3.34 5.12 14.35
N LEU A 6 4.12 5.60 15.32
CA LEU A 6 5.45 5.11 15.57
C LEU A 6 5.44 4.27 16.86
N TYR A 7 5.73 2.98 16.73
CA TYR A 7 5.97 2.11 17.87
C TYR A 7 7.46 2.06 18.20
N GLY A 8 7.80 2.17 19.48
CA GLY A 8 9.15 2.00 19.98
C GLY A 8 9.18 1.43 21.40
N LYS A 9 10.24 0.67 21.71
CA LYS A 9 10.47 0.24 23.09
C LYS A 9 10.71 1.47 23.96
N HIS A 10 10.07 1.55 25.13
CA HIS A 10 10.14 2.71 26.02
C HIS A 10 11.60 3.09 26.36
N THR A 11 12.45 2.11 26.65
CA THR A 11 13.87 2.32 26.92
C THR A 11 14.63 2.97 25.77
N LEU A 12 14.28 2.63 24.52
CA LEU A 12 14.88 3.24 23.34
C LEU A 12 14.34 4.66 23.14
N LEU A 13 13.02 4.83 23.21
CA LEU A 13 12.40 6.15 23.06
C LEU A 13 12.90 7.15 24.09
N ALA A 14 13.21 6.71 25.31
CA ALA A 14 13.78 7.57 26.36
C ALA A 14 15.16 8.15 26.00
N THR A 15 15.93 7.48 25.14
CA THR A 15 17.26 7.94 24.69
C THR A 15 17.23 8.83 23.45
N LEU A 16 16.10 8.89 22.73
CA LEU A 16 15.98 9.65 21.49
C LEU A 16 15.58 11.10 21.76
N ALA A 17 16.16 12.01 21.00
CA ALA A 17 15.71 13.39 20.95
C ALA A 17 14.46 13.52 20.07
N PRO A 18 13.51 14.42 20.41
CA PRO A 18 12.40 14.75 19.53
C PRO A 18 12.90 15.44 18.27
N THR A 19 12.25 15.17 17.11
CA THR A 19 12.58 15.77 15.81
C THR A 19 11.62 16.90 15.42
N ALA A 20 10.48 17.00 16.11
CA ALA A 20 9.51 18.09 15.95
C ALA A 20 9.25 18.72 17.32
N PHE A 21 9.01 20.04 17.33
CA PHE A 21 8.85 20.81 18.56
C PHE A 21 7.54 21.61 18.50
N GLY A 22 6.87 21.70 19.66
CA GLY A 22 5.60 22.42 19.77
C GLY A 22 4.97 22.34 21.15
N GLY A 23 3.75 22.81 21.29
CA GLY A 23 3.00 22.77 22.53
C GLY A 23 2.73 21.33 22.99
N GLY A 24 2.51 21.18 24.30
CA GLY A 24 2.10 19.90 24.90
C GLY A 24 3.24 18.95 25.28
N MET A 25 4.39 19.03 24.62
CA MET A 25 5.55 18.13 24.82
C MET A 25 6.57 18.63 25.86
N VAL A 26 6.46 19.87 26.31
CA VAL A 26 7.40 20.55 27.20
C VAL A 26 6.94 20.45 28.66
N LEU A 27 7.88 20.15 29.57
CA LEU A 27 7.70 20.25 31.02
C LEU A 27 8.00 21.65 31.51
N ASP A 28 9.16 22.20 31.08
CA ASP A 28 9.63 23.52 31.42
C ASP A 28 10.50 24.07 30.31
N ALA A 29 10.48 25.38 30.12
CA ALA A 29 11.25 26.07 29.10
C ALA A 29 11.77 27.42 29.58
N CYS A 30 13.06 27.65 29.41
CA CYS A 30 13.69 28.94 29.57
C CYS A 30 14.56 29.26 28.34
N ALA A 31 15.13 30.46 28.32
CA ALA A 31 15.90 30.94 27.14
C ALA A 31 17.14 30.06 26.84
N GLN A 32 17.67 29.33 27.82
CA GLN A 32 18.89 28.55 27.70
C GLN A 32 18.61 27.05 27.57
N GLU A 33 17.48 26.55 28.09
CA GLU A 33 17.19 25.12 28.18
C GLU A 33 15.70 24.84 28.08
N THR A 34 15.36 23.68 27.50
CA THR A 34 13.99 23.16 27.47
C THR A 34 13.98 21.74 27.99
N LEU A 35 13.16 21.49 29.01
CA LEU A 35 12.91 20.17 29.55
C LEU A 35 11.65 19.58 28.87
N TYR A 36 11.81 18.41 28.28
CA TYR A 36 10.71 17.70 27.61
C TYR A 36 10.07 16.69 28.53
N LYS A 37 8.79 16.41 28.29
CA LYS A 37 8.07 15.31 28.91
C LYS A 37 8.69 13.97 28.53
N ASP A 38 8.32 12.93 29.28
CA ASP A 38 8.65 11.55 28.89
C ASP A 38 7.90 11.06 27.67
N SER A 39 8.39 9.97 27.07
CA SER A 39 7.68 9.27 26.00
C SER A 39 6.30 8.76 26.52
N PRO A 40 5.22 8.84 25.71
CA PRO A 40 5.21 9.27 24.31
C PRO A 40 5.11 10.78 24.07
N ALA A 41 4.71 11.56 25.08
CA ALA A 41 4.38 12.99 24.93
C ALA A 41 5.53 13.85 24.39
N ARG A 42 6.79 13.46 24.60
CA ARG A 42 7.96 14.17 24.06
C ARG A 42 8.08 14.11 22.54
N PHE A 43 7.35 13.20 21.87
CA PHE A 43 7.35 13.04 20.41
C PHE A 43 6.07 13.56 19.75
N GLU A 44 5.13 14.10 20.55
CA GLU A 44 3.83 14.57 20.09
C GLU A 44 3.76 16.11 20.22
N ALA A 45 4.25 16.79 19.19
CA ALA A 45 4.34 18.24 19.16
C ALA A 45 3.04 18.89 18.70
N GLY A 46 2.47 19.75 19.54
CA GLY A 46 1.23 20.49 19.24
C GLY A 46 -0.05 19.70 19.50
N THR A 47 -1.18 20.27 19.12
CA THR A 47 -2.48 19.60 19.22
C THR A 47 -2.53 18.40 18.27
N PRO A 48 -2.82 17.18 18.76
CA PRO A 48 -2.86 16.01 17.90
C PRO A 48 -4.03 16.06 16.92
N ASN A 49 -3.92 15.28 15.82
CA ASN A 49 -5.02 15.06 14.87
C ASN A 49 -6.09 14.17 15.52
N ILE A 50 -6.93 14.76 16.37
CA ILE A 50 -7.92 14.04 17.18
C ILE A 50 -8.86 13.19 16.31
N ALA A 51 -9.42 13.81 15.25
CA ALA A 51 -10.34 13.11 14.35
C ALA A 51 -9.66 11.93 13.62
N GLY A 52 -8.43 12.12 13.16
CA GLY A 52 -7.67 11.07 12.50
C GLY A 52 -7.31 9.91 13.44
N VAL A 53 -6.96 10.20 14.69
CA VAL A 53 -6.65 9.15 15.70
C VAL A 53 -7.90 8.33 16.06
N ILE A 54 -9.06 9.00 16.22
CA ILE A 54 -10.33 8.31 16.46
C ILE A 54 -10.70 7.43 15.25
N GLY A 55 -10.56 7.96 14.03
CA GLY A 55 -10.79 7.21 12.80
C GLY A 55 -9.85 6.01 12.65
N LEU A 56 -8.57 6.16 13.00
CA LEU A 56 -7.61 5.05 13.03
C LEU A 56 -8.05 3.96 14.04
N GLY A 57 -8.50 4.34 15.22
CA GLY A 57 -9.05 3.41 16.21
C GLY A 57 -10.25 2.61 15.66
N ALA A 58 -11.16 3.28 14.96
CA ALA A 58 -12.29 2.62 14.29
C ALA A 58 -11.83 1.64 13.20
N ALA A 59 -10.83 2.02 12.39
CA ALA A 59 -10.26 1.14 11.36
C ALA A 59 -9.58 -0.11 11.96
N VAL A 60 -8.85 0.05 13.06
CA VAL A 60 -8.25 -1.08 13.79
C VAL A 60 -9.32 -2.03 14.32
N ASN A 61 -10.40 -1.50 14.90
CA ASN A 61 -11.51 -2.31 15.38
C ASN A 61 -12.22 -3.06 14.24
N PHE A 62 -12.39 -2.43 13.08
CA PHE A 62 -12.93 -3.07 11.89
C PHE A 62 -12.07 -4.26 11.45
N ILE A 63 -10.75 -4.08 11.33
CA ILE A 63 -9.82 -5.16 10.98
C ILE A 63 -9.86 -6.29 12.01
N ASN A 64 -9.88 -5.96 13.30
CA ASN A 64 -9.97 -6.95 14.37
C ASN A 64 -11.30 -7.75 14.34
N THR A 65 -12.39 -7.14 13.90
CA THR A 65 -13.68 -7.82 13.73
C THR A 65 -13.64 -8.86 12.61
N ILE A 66 -12.92 -8.59 11.52
CA ILE A 66 -12.69 -9.56 10.44
C ILE A 66 -11.72 -10.65 10.90
N GLY A 67 -10.67 -10.27 11.62
CA GLY A 67 -9.57 -11.12 12.03
C GLY A 67 -8.44 -11.15 10.99
N LEU A 68 -7.20 -11.02 11.44
CA LEU A 68 -6.02 -10.96 10.56
C LEU A 68 -5.79 -12.26 9.78
N SER A 69 -6.10 -13.43 10.38
CA SER A 69 -6.01 -14.73 9.68
C SER A 69 -6.99 -14.82 8.52
N THR A 70 -8.26 -14.49 8.77
CA THR A 70 -9.32 -14.50 7.75
C THR A 70 -8.99 -13.54 6.60
N LEU A 71 -8.49 -12.35 6.94
CA LEU A 71 -8.05 -11.36 5.96
C LEU A 71 -6.89 -11.92 5.12
N ARG A 72 -5.90 -12.54 5.75
CA ARG A 72 -4.74 -13.14 5.07
C ARG A 72 -5.17 -14.28 4.13
N GLU A 73 -6.03 -15.17 4.59
CA GLU A 73 -6.56 -16.28 3.79
C GLU A 73 -7.33 -15.78 2.55
N HIS A 74 -8.16 -14.76 2.73
CA HIS A 74 -8.90 -14.13 1.64
C HIS A 74 -7.94 -13.49 0.62
N GLU A 75 -6.96 -12.70 1.07
CA GLU A 75 -5.95 -12.10 0.18
C GLU A 75 -5.17 -13.17 -0.58
N GLN A 76 -4.70 -14.23 0.08
CA GLN A 76 -3.97 -15.31 -0.56
C GLN A 76 -4.80 -16.02 -1.63
N SER A 77 -6.08 -16.29 -1.34
CA SER A 77 -7.02 -16.87 -2.31
C SER A 77 -7.17 -15.98 -3.54
N LEU A 78 -7.40 -14.68 -3.36
CA LEU A 78 -7.52 -13.73 -4.47
C LEU A 78 -6.23 -13.56 -5.26
N ILE A 79 -5.07 -13.54 -4.60
CA ILE A 79 -3.76 -13.48 -5.27
C ILE A 79 -3.56 -14.72 -6.14
N ALA A 80 -3.80 -15.92 -5.58
CA ALA A 80 -3.68 -17.18 -6.31
C ALA A 80 -4.60 -17.19 -7.55
N TYR A 81 -5.85 -16.80 -7.34
CA TYR A 81 -6.84 -16.68 -8.43
C TYR A 81 -6.36 -15.72 -9.50
N THR A 82 -5.93 -14.52 -9.10
CA THR A 82 -5.50 -13.47 -10.04
C THR A 82 -4.28 -13.88 -10.84
N ILE A 83 -3.25 -14.43 -10.21
CA ILE A 83 -2.04 -14.91 -10.89
C ILE A 83 -2.41 -15.98 -11.91
N ARG A 84 -3.19 -16.99 -11.50
CA ARG A 84 -3.66 -18.05 -12.40
C ARG A 84 -4.40 -17.47 -13.61
N ARG A 85 -5.39 -16.60 -13.38
CA ARG A 85 -6.21 -16.00 -14.44
C ARG A 85 -5.40 -15.15 -15.41
N LEU A 86 -4.46 -14.35 -14.91
CA LEU A 86 -3.54 -13.56 -15.74
C LEU A 86 -2.65 -14.48 -16.59
N THR A 87 -2.04 -15.49 -15.98
CA THR A 87 -1.13 -16.42 -16.68
C THR A 87 -1.87 -17.24 -17.73
N GLU A 88 -3.02 -17.83 -17.39
CA GLU A 88 -3.83 -18.64 -18.32
C GLU A 88 -4.35 -17.81 -19.51
N THR A 89 -4.65 -16.52 -19.26
CA THR A 89 -5.28 -15.67 -20.27
C THR A 89 -4.26 -15.04 -21.22
N PHE A 90 -3.13 -14.60 -20.72
CA PHE A 90 -2.18 -13.79 -21.47
C PHE A 90 -0.87 -14.52 -21.80
N GLY A 91 -0.56 -15.61 -21.09
CA GLY A 91 0.71 -16.35 -21.30
C GLY A 91 1.91 -15.42 -21.25
N ASP A 92 2.78 -15.52 -22.24
CA ASP A 92 4.01 -14.73 -22.36
C ASP A 92 3.77 -13.23 -22.63
N ALA A 93 2.56 -12.85 -23.06
CA ALA A 93 2.23 -11.44 -23.33
C ALA A 93 2.02 -10.60 -22.06
N LEU A 94 1.97 -11.22 -20.86
CA LEU A 94 1.91 -10.52 -19.59
C LEU A 94 2.98 -11.06 -18.66
N THR A 95 3.86 -10.17 -18.21
CA THR A 95 4.92 -10.50 -17.26
C THR A 95 4.58 -9.98 -15.88
N ILE A 96 4.45 -10.89 -14.91
CA ILE A 96 4.30 -10.54 -13.49
C ILE A 96 5.68 -10.20 -12.91
N ILE A 97 5.78 -9.05 -12.27
CA ILE A 97 7.03 -8.56 -11.68
C ILE A 97 7.12 -9.01 -10.22
N GLY A 98 8.21 -9.68 -9.88
CA GLY A 98 8.49 -10.22 -8.55
C GLY A 98 8.01 -11.67 -8.37
N THR A 99 7.96 -12.13 -7.12
CA THR A 99 7.59 -13.51 -6.81
C THR A 99 6.13 -13.82 -7.15
N THR A 100 5.87 -15.05 -7.59
CA THR A 100 4.53 -15.65 -7.71
C THR A 100 4.21 -16.60 -6.57
N ASP A 101 5.15 -16.76 -5.61
CA ASP A 101 4.93 -17.55 -4.40
C ASP A 101 3.92 -16.84 -3.48
N ILE A 102 2.76 -17.47 -3.31
CA ILE A 102 1.61 -16.92 -2.56
C ILE A 102 1.98 -16.63 -1.10
N GLU A 103 2.82 -17.47 -0.50
CA GLU A 103 3.23 -17.32 0.91
C GLU A 103 4.08 -16.05 1.14
N GLN A 104 4.82 -15.63 0.11
CA GLN A 104 5.70 -14.47 0.15
C GLN A 104 5.04 -13.19 -0.41
N LYS A 105 3.78 -13.29 -0.87
CA LYS A 105 3.08 -12.20 -1.51
C LYS A 105 2.03 -11.57 -0.57
N SER A 106 1.87 -10.27 -0.66
CA SER A 106 0.72 -9.53 -0.11
C SER A 106 -0.29 -9.25 -1.22
N GLY A 107 -1.42 -8.62 -0.93
CA GLY A 107 -2.48 -8.24 -1.87
C GLY A 107 -2.05 -7.36 -3.07
N ILE A 108 -0.79 -7.46 -3.54
CA ILE A 108 -0.23 -6.61 -4.59
C ILE A 108 0.35 -7.46 -5.72
N ILE A 109 -0.05 -7.15 -6.97
CA ILE A 109 0.50 -7.75 -8.18
C ILE A 109 0.90 -6.63 -9.13
N SER A 110 2.20 -6.54 -9.46
CA SER A 110 2.73 -5.65 -10.49
C SER A 110 2.99 -6.44 -11.76
N PHE A 111 2.66 -5.87 -12.92
CA PHE A 111 2.83 -6.53 -14.19
C PHE A 111 3.11 -5.53 -15.33
N THR A 112 3.61 -6.05 -16.45
CA THR A 112 3.65 -5.39 -17.75
C THR A 112 2.80 -6.18 -18.74
N LEU A 113 2.20 -5.49 -19.72
CA LEU A 113 1.46 -6.10 -20.83
C LEU A 113 2.19 -5.74 -22.12
N GLU A 114 2.57 -6.76 -22.91
CA GLU A 114 3.32 -6.58 -24.15
C GLU A 114 2.60 -5.64 -25.11
N GLY A 115 3.35 -4.70 -25.69
CA GLY A 115 2.83 -3.70 -26.63
C GLY A 115 2.06 -2.55 -25.98
N VAL A 116 1.69 -2.62 -24.69
CA VAL A 116 0.85 -1.61 -24.05
C VAL A 116 1.60 -0.90 -22.93
N HIS A 117 1.71 0.41 -23.02
CA HIS A 117 2.35 1.17 -21.95
C HIS A 117 1.51 1.12 -20.66
N PRO A 118 2.11 0.94 -19.45
CA PRO A 118 1.38 0.85 -18.19
C PRO A 118 0.44 2.02 -17.88
N HIS A 119 0.77 3.24 -18.30
CA HIS A 119 -0.12 4.38 -18.14
C HIS A 119 -1.37 4.27 -19.01
N ASP A 120 -1.24 3.77 -20.25
CA ASP A 120 -2.39 3.56 -21.13
C ASP A 120 -3.28 2.44 -20.59
N THR A 121 -2.67 1.35 -20.09
CA THR A 121 -3.39 0.29 -19.37
C THR A 121 -4.21 0.85 -18.22
N ALA A 122 -3.61 1.69 -17.37
CA ALA A 122 -4.29 2.25 -16.20
C ALA A 122 -5.39 3.25 -16.61
N HIS A 123 -5.16 4.05 -17.65
CA HIS A 123 -6.14 5.01 -18.16
C HIS A 123 -7.38 4.30 -18.71
N LEU A 124 -7.19 3.35 -19.61
CA LEU A 124 -8.28 2.61 -20.24
C LEU A 124 -9.08 1.76 -19.24
N LEU A 125 -8.41 1.14 -18.27
CA LEU A 125 -9.09 0.44 -17.16
C LEU A 125 -9.90 1.43 -16.30
N GLY A 126 -9.35 2.62 -16.03
CA GLY A 126 -10.02 3.68 -15.28
C GLY A 126 -11.33 4.14 -15.91
N GLU A 127 -11.39 4.24 -17.26
CA GLU A 127 -12.61 4.55 -18.00
C GLU A 127 -13.72 3.49 -17.81
N GLN A 128 -13.33 2.25 -17.48
CA GLN A 128 -14.25 1.15 -17.17
C GLN A 128 -14.52 0.99 -15.67
N GLY A 129 -14.09 1.96 -14.85
CA GLY A 129 -14.26 1.93 -13.39
C GLY A 129 -13.33 0.96 -12.66
N ILE A 130 -12.28 0.46 -13.31
CA ILE A 130 -11.28 -0.43 -12.72
C ILE A 130 -10.05 0.38 -12.34
N CYS A 131 -9.86 0.60 -11.03
CA CYS A 131 -8.77 1.41 -10.53
C CYS A 131 -7.50 0.59 -10.31
N VAL A 132 -6.49 0.83 -11.12
CA VAL A 132 -5.13 0.30 -10.96
C VAL A 132 -4.13 1.46 -10.86
N ARG A 133 -2.88 1.17 -10.54
CA ARG A 133 -1.86 2.20 -10.48
C ARG A 133 -0.70 1.92 -11.43
N ALA A 134 -0.37 2.87 -12.30
CA ALA A 134 0.80 2.80 -13.17
C ALA A 134 1.98 3.63 -12.66
N GLY A 135 3.18 3.35 -13.17
CA GLY A 135 4.40 4.12 -12.95
C GLY A 135 5.46 3.41 -12.10
N LEU A 136 6.48 4.17 -11.68
CA LEU A 136 7.64 3.67 -10.90
C LEU A 136 7.33 3.45 -9.42
N ARG A 137 6.34 4.14 -8.86
CA ARG A 137 5.89 4.03 -7.46
C ARG A 137 7.00 4.12 -6.40
N CYS A 138 7.91 5.08 -6.56
CA CYS A 138 9.07 5.30 -5.70
C CYS A 138 10.10 4.14 -5.71
N ALA A 139 10.07 3.29 -6.73
CA ALA A 139 10.97 2.15 -6.93
C ALA A 139 11.80 2.29 -8.24
N ALA A 140 12.23 3.51 -8.57
CA ALA A 140 13.01 3.77 -9.79
C ALA A 140 14.24 2.86 -9.90
N PRO A 141 15.09 2.68 -8.87
CA PRO A 141 16.24 1.80 -8.98
C PRO A 141 15.90 0.34 -9.30
N LEU A 142 14.75 -0.15 -8.84
CA LEU A 142 14.28 -1.49 -9.17
C LEU A 142 13.84 -1.57 -10.64
N HIS A 143 13.12 -0.56 -11.12
CA HIS A 143 12.71 -0.51 -12.54
C HIS A 143 13.93 -0.41 -13.47
N ASP A 144 14.91 0.41 -13.12
CA ASP A 144 16.18 0.51 -13.87
C ASP A 144 16.91 -0.83 -13.91
N ALA A 145 17.00 -1.54 -12.78
CA ALA A 145 17.65 -2.85 -12.72
C ALA A 145 16.92 -3.94 -13.53
N LEU A 146 15.64 -3.78 -13.78
CA LEU A 146 14.79 -4.69 -14.56
C LEU A 146 14.57 -4.20 -16.01
N ASP A 147 15.19 -3.09 -16.40
CA ASP A 147 15.01 -2.43 -17.70
C ASP A 147 13.52 -2.14 -18.01
N LEU A 148 12.79 -1.63 -17.01
CA LEU A 148 11.37 -1.32 -17.10
C LEU A 148 11.13 0.18 -16.98
N SER A 149 10.42 0.77 -17.94
CA SER A 149 10.00 2.18 -17.88
C SER A 149 8.92 2.44 -16.83
N ALA A 150 8.03 1.48 -16.61
CA ALA A 150 6.92 1.54 -15.65
C ALA A 150 6.29 0.14 -15.47
N THR A 151 5.44 0.00 -14.47
CA THR A 151 4.57 -1.19 -14.30
C THR A 151 3.14 -0.79 -13.95
N THR A 152 2.18 -1.66 -14.27
CA THR A 152 0.80 -1.57 -13.77
C THR A 152 0.66 -2.40 -12.51
N ARG A 153 -0.04 -1.89 -11.48
CA ARG A 153 -0.22 -2.56 -10.20
C ARG A 153 -1.69 -2.75 -9.86
N ILE A 154 -2.05 -3.98 -9.62
CA ILE A 154 -3.30 -4.38 -8.96
C ILE A 154 -3.06 -4.38 -7.44
N SER A 155 -4.02 -3.90 -6.67
CA SER A 155 -4.02 -3.97 -5.22
C SER A 155 -5.34 -4.57 -4.75
N LEU A 156 -5.27 -5.68 -4.04
CA LEU A 156 -6.41 -6.46 -3.54
C LEU A 156 -6.55 -6.27 -2.04
N SER A 157 -7.76 -6.25 -1.53
CA SER A 157 -8.07 -6.10 -0.11
C SER A 157 -9.36 -6.84 0.24
N VAL A 158 -9.80 -6.73 1.49
CA VAL A 158 -10.94 -7.43 2.09
C VAL A 158 -12.28 -7.29 1.34
N TYR A 159 -12.43 -6.29 0.51
CA TYR A 159 -13.67 -5.99 -0.22
C TYR A 159 -13.61 -6.39 -1.69
N ASN A 160 -12.48 -6.90 -2.18
CA ASN A 160 -12.38 -7.38 -3.56
C ASN A 160 -12.87 -8.83 -3.67
N THR A 161 -13.36 -9.17 -4.85
CA THR A 161 -13.92 -10.47 -5.18
C THR A 161 -13.33 -11.04 -6.47
N GLU A 162 -13.57 -12.32 -6.73
CA GLU A 162 -13.21 -12.94 -8.01
C GLU A 162 -13.90 -12.28 -9.21
N GLU A 163 -15.12 -11.74 -9.01
CA GLU A 163 -15.83 -10.98 -10.04
C GLU A 163 -15.06 -9.72 -10.47
N ASP A 164 -14.42 -9.03 -9.52
CA ASP A 164 -13.59 -7.85 -9.86
C ASP A 164 -12.40 -8.27 -10.73
N ILE A 165 -11.81 -9.43 -10.44
CA ILE A 165 -10.72 -9.99 -11.23
C ILE A 165 -11.18 -10.37 -12.63
N GLU A 166 -12.35 -11.01 -12.78
CA GLU A 166 -12.87 -11.36 -14.11
C GLU A 166 -13.18 -10.11 -14.95
N LYS A 167 -13.72 -9.04 -14.35
CA LYS A 167 -13.89 -7.76 -15.03
C LYS A 167 -12.56 -7.20 -15.52
N LEU A 168 -11.54 -7.22 -14.66
CA LEU A 168 -10.18 -6.80 -15.03
C LEU A 168 -9.63 -7.61 -16.21
N ILE A 169 -9.77 -8.95 -16.19
CA ILE A 169 -9.30 -9.85 -17.25
C ILE A 169 -10.00 -9.52 -18.59
N VAL A 170 -11.31 -9.31 -18.56
CA VAL A 170 -12.08 -8.95 -19.76
C VAL A 170 -11.59 -7.64 -20.37
N GLU A 171 -11.39 -6.61 -19.55
CA GLU A 171 -10.93 -5.31 -20.04
C GLU A 171 -9.47 -5.33 -20.51
N LEU A 172 -8.58 -6.05 -19.83
CA LEU A 172 -7.21 -6.23 -20.30
C LEU A 172 -7.13 -6.94 -21.67
N LYS A 173 -8.04 -7.90 -21.95
CA LYS A 173 -8.13 -8.52 -23.28
C LYS A 173 -8.50 -7.50 -24.36
N LYS A 174 -9.48 -6.63 -24.08
CA LYS A 174 -9.88 -5.57 -25.02
C LYS A 174 -8.72 -4.59 -25.24
N ILE A 175 -8.08 -4.14 -24.18
CA ILE A 175 -6.94 -3.23 -24.26
C ILE A 175 -5.85 -3.81 -25.18
N ARG A 176 -5.47 -5.08 -24.98
CA ARG A 176 -4.47 -5.74 -25.82
C ARG A 176 -4.83 -5.78 -27.31
N THR A 177 -6.11 -5.75 -27.65
CA THR A 177 -6.52 -5.74 -29.07
C THR A 177 -6.47 -4.35 -29.72
N LEU A 178 -6.25 -3.30 -28.94
CA LEU A 178 -6.13 -1.93 -29.43
C LEU A 178 -4.70 -1.57 -29.87
N PHE A 179 -3.73 -2.35 -29.40
CA PHE A 179 -2.30 -2.17 -29.66
C PHE A 179 -1.71 -3.41 -30.33
#